data_3436fc16626c653fa2bbad6f4957f196
#
_entry.id   3436fc16626c653fa2bbad6f4957f196
#
_cell.length_a   1.000
_cell.length_b   1.000
_cell.length_c   1.000
_cell.angle_alpha   90.00
_cell.angle_beta   90.00
_cell.angle_gamma   90.00
#
_symmetry.space_group_name_H-M   'P 1'
#
loop_
_entity.id
_entity.type
_entity.pdbx_description
1 polymer ?
#
loop_
_entity_poly.entity_id
_entity_poly.type
_entity_poly.pdbx_seq_one_letter_code
_entity_poly.pdbx_strand_id
1 'polypeptide(L)'
;SQVIDYYTEVELKKQACDEKGITIDESQVDEQINTTKANYSSDEEWQNALSSAGITEDSYRQAIEEGLRDEALMENVAGDSATADDSQVLEMLNTYYTMFDGAKRSSHILFSSDDEATAQEVLDQINAGTLDFAEAAKQYSTDTASAENGGDVGWDATNTFVEAYTTALDGLSKGQVSGLVTSDYGIHIIMCTDEFSCDGTATSLDAYPSEFIDYISNIVKSQNQSTAYNDWFTSYKEQADIQINDMPEDVPYNLDMTQYESTDENSDSSSDTSTEGATEEGTTD
;
A
#
# COMPACT_ATOMS: atom_id res chain seq x y z
N SER A 1 0.96 23.72 14.98
CA SER A 1 -0.15 22.86 15.03
C SER A 1 0.12 21.50 14.41
N GLN A 2 0.10 21.24 13.11
CA GLN A 2 0.30 19.86 12.56
C GLN A 2 1.59 19.18 13.05
N VAL A 3 2.69 19.93 13.14
CA VAL A 3 3.97 19.40 13.66
C VAL A 3 3.87 19.03 15.15
N ILE A 4 3.20 19.86 15.94
CA ILE A 4 2.96 19.58 17.36
C ILE A 4 2.05 18.37 17.52
N ASP A 5 0.99 18.28 16.74
CA ASP A 5 0.06 17.16 16.77
C ASP A 5 0.77 15.84 16.43
N TYR A 6 1.61 15.85 15.40
CA TYR A 6 2.43 14.70 15.03
C TYR A 6 3.35 14.23 16.18
N TYR A 7 4.16 15.12 16.73
CA TYR A 7 5.08 14.75 17.82
C TYR A 7 4.33 14.36 19.10
N THR A 8 3.15 14.93 19.36
CA THR A 8 2.28 14.50 20.46
C THR A 8 1.84 13.06 20.26
N GLU A 9 1.43 12.68 19.06
CA GLU A 9 1.03 11.30 18.75
C GLU A 9 2.21 10.33 18.84
N VAL A 10 3.38 10.70 18.33
CA VAL A 10 4.61 9.88 18.47
C VAL A 10 4.95 9.64 19.94
N GLU A 11 4.88 10.68 20.78
CA GLU A 11 5.16 10.53 22.22
C GLU A 11 4.11 9.69 22.93
N LEU A 12 2.82 9.87 22.62
CA LEU A 12 1.75 9.06 23.18
C LEU A 12 1.88 7.58 22.81
N LYS A 13 2.23 7.27 21.58
CA LYS A 13 2.47 5.89 21.14
C LYS A 13 3.66 5.26 21.86
N LYS A 14 4.72 6.04 22.08
CA LYS A 14 5.89 5.61 22.84
C LYS A 14 5.50 5.30 24.31
N GLN A 15 4.77 6.19 24.97
CA GLN A 15 4.27 5.97 26.32
C GLN A 15 3.37 4.75 26.40
N ALA A 16 2.49 4.56 25.41
CA ALA A 16 1.64 3.38 25.35
C ALA A 16 2.46 2.08 25.20
N CYS A 17 3.53 2.08 24.41
CA CYS A 17 4.44 0.94 24.36
C CYS A 17 5.08 0.64 25.70
N ASP A 18 5.59 1.67 26.40
CA ASP A 18 6.20 1.53 27.71
C ASP A 18 5.20 0.96 28.74
N GLU A 19 3.96 1.47 28.78
CA GLU A 19 2.91 0.99 29.65
C GLU A 19 2.51 -0.47 29.40
N LYS A 20 2.56 -0.89 28.12
CA LYS A 20 2.23 -2.24 27.69
C LYS A 20 3.43 -3.20 27.72
N GLY A 21 4.63 -2.71 28.03
CA GLY A 21 5.85 -3.49 28.04
C GLY A 21 6.29 -3.93 26.63
N ILE A 22 5.90 -3.17 25.61
CA ILE A 22 6.30 -3.38 24.21
C ILE A 22 7.66 -2.74 24.02
N THR A 23 8.64 -3.51 23.58
CA THR A 23 9.99 -3.06 23.24
C THR A 23 10.27 -3.34 21.76
N ILE A 24 10.84 -2.36 21.07
CA ILE A 24 11.30 -2.55 19.71
C ILE A 24 12.77 -2.98 19.76
N ASP A 25 13.08 -4.10 19.13
CA ASP A 25 14.45 -4.61 19.07
C ASP A 25 15.22 -3.83 17.99
N GLU A 26 16.35 -3.24 18.38
CA GLU A 26 17.24 -2.54 17.45
C GLU A 26 17.71 -3.43 16.29
N SER A 27 17.80 -4.73 16.51
CA SER A 27 18.16 -5.67 15.44
C SER A 27 17.09 -5.75 14.34
N GLN A 28 15.81 -5.57 14.66
CA GLN A 28 14.72 -5.50 13.67
C GLN A 28 14.80 -4.22 12.84
N VAL A 29 15.15 -3.10 13.49
CA VAL A 29 15.37 -1.82 12.81
C VAL A 29 16.55 -1.94 11.85
N ASP A 30 17.66 -2.51 12.32
CA ASP A 30 18.87 -2.73 11.51
C ASP A 30 18.60 -3.66 10.33
N GLU A 31 17.82 -4.72 10.51
CA GLU A 31 17.45 -5.67 9.47
C GLU A 31 16.63 -4.99 8.36
N GLN A 32 15.63 -4.18 8.72
CA GLN A 32 14.83 -3.45 7.74
C GLN A 32 15.66 -2.42 6.96
N ILE A 33 16.54 -1.68 7.66
CA ILE A 33 17.45 -0.74 7.00
C ILE A 33 18.38 -1.48 6.04
N ASN A 34 19.00 -2.58 6.47
CA ASN A 34 19.91 -3.36 5.65
C ASN A 34 19.22 -3.99 4.43
N THR A 35 17.97 -4.46 4.59
CA THR A 35 17.16 -4.97 3.49
C THR A 35 16.90 -3.90 2.45
N THR A 36 16.56 -2.68 2.88
CA THR A 36 16.38 -1.56 1.95
C THR A 36 17.69 -1.14 1.30
N LYS A 37 18.78 -1.05 2.07
CA LYS A 37 20.13 -0.72 1.54
C LYS A 37 20.62 -1.72 0.51
N ALA A 38 20.26 -2.99 0.62
CA ALA A 38 20.65 -4.05 -0.33
C ALA A 38 20.09 -3.82 -1.74
N ASN A 39 19.06 -2.97 -1.92
CA ASN A 39 18.54 -2.59 -3.21
C ASN A 39 19.37 -1.51 -3.94
N TYR A 40 20.40 -0.98 -3.28
CA TYR A 40 21.31 0.03 -3.84
C TYR A 40 22.67 -0.61 -4.12
N SER A 41 23.29 -0.23 -5.23
CA SER A 41 24.56 -0.80 -5.65
C SER A 41 25.75 -0.37 -4.79
N SER A 42 25.61 0.69 -3.99
CA SER A 42 26.65 1.20 -3.10
C SER A 42 26.08 2.06 -1.95
N ASP A 43 26.86 2.22 -0.88
CA ASP A 43 26.52 3.17 0.20
C ASP A 43 26.40 4.62 -0.31
N GLU A 44 27.18 5.02 -1.33
CA GLU A 44 27.08 6.35 -1.92
C GLU A 44 25.72 6.56 -2.61
N GLU A 45 25.23 5.58 -3.33
CA GLU A 45 23.90 5.61 -3.96
C GLU A 45 22.80 5.70 -2.92
N TRP A 46 22.88 4.91 -1.85
CA TRP A 46 21.98 5.00 -0.70
C TRP A 46 21.95 6.39 -0.08
N GLN A 47 23.12 6.99 0.23
CA GLN A 47 23.21 8.35 0.80
C GLN A 47 22.67 9.43 -0.16
N ASN A 48 22.88 9.25 -1.47
CA ASN A 48 22.33 10.14 -2.48
C ASN A 48 20.80 10.03 -2.55
N ALA A 49 20.23 8.84 -2.43
CA ALA A 49 18.79 8.63 -2.38
C ALA A 49 18.16 9.32 -1.15
N LEU A 50 18.72 9.14 0.04
CA LEU A 50 18.27 9.83 1.24
C LEU A 50 18.36 11.36 1.11
N SER A 51 19.49 11.87 0.61
CA SER A 51 19.68 13.31 0.39
C SER A 51 18.69 13.89 -0.61
N SER A 52 18.38 13.14 -1.67
CA SER A 52 17.38 13.53 -2.68
C SER A 52 15.97 13.57 -2.10
N ALA A 53 15.67 12.70 -1.14
CA ALA A 53 14.41 12.71 -0.38
C ALA A 53 14.40 13.77 0.75
N GLY A 54 15.53 14.48 0.98
CA GLY A 54 15.64 15.49 2.04
C GLY A 54 15.69 14.92 3.45
N ILE A 55 16.11 13.66 3.62
CA ILE A 55 16.18 12.96 4.89
C ILE A 55 17.62 12.48 5.18
N THR A 56 17.89 12.16 6.44
CA THR A 56 19.16 11.57 6.90
C THR A 56 18.95 10.08 7.23
N GLU A 57 20.04 9.32 7.33
CA GLU A 57 19.95 7.91 7.77
C GLU A 57 19.37 7.80 9.20
N ASP A 58 19.69 8.77 10.09
CA ASP A 58 19.12 8.81 11.44
C ASP A 58 17.61 9.05 11.42
N SER A 59 17.13 9.98 10.58
CA SER A 59 15.68 10.22 10.45
C SER A 59 14.95 9.06 9.78
N TYR A 60 15.62 8.37 8.85
CA TYR A 60 15.10 7.15 8.24
C TYR A 60 14.98 6.03 9.29
N ARG A 61 16.05 5.84 10.10
CA ARG A 61 16.04 4.88 11.22
C ARG A 61 14.90 5.15 12.19
N GLN A 62 14.70 6.41 12.57
CA GLN A 62 13.60 6.81 13.44
C GLN A 62 12.24 6.47 12.83
N ALA A 63 12.04 6.71 11.54
CA ALA A 63 10.79 6.37 10.86
C ALA A 63 10.52 4.86 10.85
N ILE A 64 11.56 4.03 10.66
CA ILE A 64 11.44 2.56 10.76
C ILE A 64 11.06 2.15 12.19
N GLU A 65 11.71 2.71 13.20
CA GLU A 65 11.39 2.43 14.62
C GLU A 65 9.95 2.82 14.97
N GLU A 66 9.47 3.98 14.49
CA GLU A 66 8.09 4.43 14.66
C GLU A 66 7.09 3.47 13.98
N GLY A 67 7.41 3.01 12.77
CA GLY A 67 6.59 2.02 12.04
C GLY A 67 6.48 0.70 12.79
N LEU A 68 7.60 0.16 13.27
CA LEU A 68 7.63 -1.07 14.08
C LEU A 68 6.85 -0.92 15.39
N ARG A 69 6.92 0.26 16.00
CA ARG A 69 6.16 0.57 17.23
C ARG A 69 4.66 0.57 16.95
N ASP A 70 4.23 1.20 15.86
CA ASP A 70 2.82 1.22 15.47
C ASP A 70 2.29 -0.19 15.17
N GLU A 71 3.06 -1.01 14.48
CA GLU A 71 2.73 -2.41 14.21
C GLU A 71 2.59 -3.22 15.50
N ALA A 72 3.57 -3.10 16.40
CA ALA A 72 3.55 -3.80 17.68
C ALA A 72 2.41 -3.35 18.60
N LEU A 73 2.06 -2.05 18.58
CA LEU A 73 0.89 -1.53 19.29
C LEU A 73 -0.41 -2.05 18.70
N MET A 74 -0.54 -2.04 17.38
CA MET A 74 -1.73 -2.56 16.70
C MET A 74 -1.93 -4.04 17.01
N GLU A 75 -0.88 -4.84 16.94
CA GLU A 75 -0.94 -6.27 17.28
C GLU A 75 -1.30 -6.48 18.76
N ASN A 76 -0.71 -5.71 19.68
CA ASN A 76 -1.01 -5.82 21.10
C ASN A 76 -2.46 -5.41 21.45
N VAL A 77 -2.98 -4.38 20.79
CA VAL A 77 -4.31 -3.82 21.09
C VAL A 77 -5.42 -4.61 20.40
N ALA A 78 -5.22 -4.96 19.14
CA ALA A 78 -6.25 -5.57 18.30
C ALA A 78 -6.04 -7.07 18.10
N GLY A 79 -4.79 -7.55 18.14
CA GLY A 79 -4.33 -8.93 18.09
C GLY A 79 -5.36 -9.98 17.64
N ASP A 80 -5.50 -11.02 18.45
CA ASP A 80 -6.42 -12.13 18.19
C ASP A 80 -7.92 -11.76 18.30
N SER A 81 -8.25 -10.57 18.84
CA SER A 81 -9.64 -10.12 18.96
C SER A 81 -10.24 -9.58 17.68
N ALA A 82 -9.39 -9.22 16.71
CA ALA A 82 -9.83 -8.72 15.40
C ALA A 82 -10.05 -9.88 14.42
N THR A 83 -11.03 -10.72 14.70
CA THR A 83 -11.44 -11.80 13.80
C THR A 83 -12.37 -11.26 12.72
N ALA A 84 -12.34 -11.88 11.53
CA ALA A 84 -13.38 -11.71 10.54
C ALA A 84 -14.43 -12.81 10.77
N ASP A 85 -15.66 -12.45 11.03
CA ASP A 85 -16.74 -13.44 11.06
C ASP A 85 -17.37 -13.61 9.65
N ASP A 86 -18.00 -14.74 9.42
CA ASP A 86 -18.59 -15.08 8.11
C ASP A 86 -19.60 -14.04 7.63
N SER A 87 -20.29 -13.36 8.53
CA SER A 87 -21.27 -12.32 8.18
C SER A 87 -20.59 -11.06 7.65
N GLN A 88 -19.45 -10.67 8.21
CA GLN A 88 -18.65 -9.54 7.75
C GLN A 88 -17.99 -9.85 6.40
N VAL A 89 -17.48 -11.07 6.23
CA VAL A 89 -16.90 -11.53 4.96
C VAL A 89 -17.97 -11.55 3.86
N LEU A 90 -19.16 -12.04 4.16
CA LEU A 90 -20.28 -12.07 3.24
C LEU A 90 -20.77 -10.66 2.87
N GLU A 91 -20.83 -9.76 3.86
CA GLU A 91 -21.18 -8.35 3.64
C GLU A 91 -20.13 -7.65 2.75
N MET A 92 -18.83 -7.87 3.02
CA MET A 92 -17.74 -7.36 2.21
C MET A 92 -17.87 -7.86 0.77
N LEU A 93 -18.03 -9.16 0.58
CA LEU A 93 -18.18 -9.78 -0.74
C LEU A 93 -19.37 -9.19 -1.51
N ASN A 94 -20.53 -9.03 -0.89
CA ASN A 94 -21.73 -8.52 -1.55
C ASN A 94 -21.68 -7.01 -1.78
N THR A 95 -21.12 -6.25 -0.86
CA THR A 95 -21.03 -4.78 -0.98
C THR A 95 -20.05 -4.37 -2.06
N TYR A 96 -18.93 -5.07 -2.14
CA TYR A 96 -17.83 -4.74 -3.06
C TYR A 96 -17.67 -5.77 -4.18
N TYR A 97 -18.77 -6.50 -4.55
CA TYR A 97 -18.70 -7.56 -5.53
C TYR A 97 -18.08 -7.10 -6.86
N THR A 98 -18.30 -5.86 -7.30
CA THR A 98 -17.71 -5.32 -8.53
C THR A 98 -16.18 -5.19 -8.47
N MET A 99 -15.61 -5.17 -7.28
CA MET A 99 -14.16 -5.20 -7.07
C MET A 99 -13.64 -6.64 -7.15
N PHE A 100 -14.42 -7.60 -6.68
CA PHE A 100 -14.03 -9.01 -6.59
C PHE A 100 -14.38 -9.83 -7.83
N ASP A 101 -15.44 -9.44 -8.56
CA ASP A 101 -15.84 -10.13 -9.78
C ASP A 101 -14.74 -9.98 -10.85
N GLY A 102 -14.28 -11.10 -11.35
CA GLY A 102 -13.15 -11.18 -12.28
C GLY A 102 -11.77 -11.22 -11.62
N ALA A 103 -11.68 -11.25 -10.27
CA ALA A 103 -10.41 -11.43 -9.59
C ALA A 103 -9.70 -12.70 -10.05
N LYS A 104 -8.37 -12.64 -10.20
CA LYS A 104 -7.57 -13.76 -10.71
C LYS A 104 -6.52 -14.17 -9.70
N ARG A 105 -6.33 -15.49 -9.60
CA ARG A 105 -5.17 -16.08 -8.93
C ARG A 105 -4.08 -16.34 -9.95
N SER A 106 -2.85 -16.04 -9.61
CA SER A 106 -1.75 -16.22 -10.54
C SER A 106 -0.52 -16.85 -9.91
N SER A 107 0.29 -17.44 -10.78
CA SER A 107 1.67 -17.82 -10.49
C SER A 107 2.57 -17.09 -11.47
N HIS A 108 3.80 -16.80 -11.06
CA HIS A 108 4.78 -16.21 -11.95
C HIS A 108 6.20 -16.82 -11.84
N ILE A 109 6.99 -16.58 -12.86
CA ILE A 109 8.42 -16.82 -12.89
C ILE A 109 9.05 -15.46 -13.18
N LEU A 110 9.89 -14.96 -12.28
CA LEU A 110 10.59 -13.70 -12.42
C LEU A 110 12.04 -13.94 -12.85
N PHE A 111 12.48 -13.24 -13.88
CA PHE A 111 13.87 -13.23 -14.37
C PHE A 111 14.45 -11.82 -14.25
N SER A 112 15.77 -11.72 -14.14
CA SER A 112 16.46 -10.44 -14.26
C SER A 112 16.22 -9.80 -15.64
N SER A 113 16.27 -8.48 -15.74
CA SER A 113 15.98 -7.74 -16.99
C SER A 113 16.93 -8.07 -18.14
N ASP A 114 18.12 -8.59 -17.86
CA ASP A 114 19.14 -9.00 -18.84
C ASP A 114 19.06 -10.49 -19.23
N ASP A 115 18.14 -11.26 -18.62
CA ASP A 115 17.98 -12.70 -18.84
C ASP A 115 16.85 -13.06 -19.83
N GLU A 116 16.50 -12.14 -20.77
CA GLU A 116 15.41 -12.33 -21.72
C GLU A 116 15.54 -13.62 -22.55
N ALA A 117 16.77 -13.99 -22.91
CA ALA A 117 17.01 -15.22 -23.68
C ALA A 117 16.63 -16.48 -22.88
N THR A 118 17.00 -16.54 -21.61
CA THR A 118 16.63 -17.65 -20.72
C THR A 118 15.12 -17.67 -20.46
N ALA A 119 14.52 -16.50 -20.23
CA ALA A 119 13.08 -16.39 -20.04
C ALA A 119 12.29 -16.89 -21.27
N GLN A 120 12.75 -16.56 -22.49
CA GLN A 120 12.13 -17.04 -23.72
C GLN A 120 12.28 -18.56 -23.88
N GLU A 121 13.46 -19.13 -23.59
CA GLU A 121 13.67 -20.58 -23.65
C GLU A 121 12.76 -21.33 -22.66
N VAL A 122 12.62 -20.82 -21.42
CA VAL A 122 11.72 -21.38 -20.42
C VAL A 122 10.27 -21.29 -20.86
N LEU A 123 9.85 -20.16 -21.40
CA LEU A 123 8.50 -19.98 -21.94
C LEU A 123 8.19 -20.97 -23.07
N ASP A 124 9.16 -21.16 -23.98
CA ASP A 124 9.00 -22.10 -25.09
C ASP A 124 8.87 -23.56 -24.58
N GLN A 125 9.60 -23.94 -23.55
CA GLN A 125 9.50 -25.26 -22.93
C GLN A 125 8.17 -25.47 -22.21
N ILE A 126 7.66 -24.45 -21.51
CA ILE A 126 6.35 -24.47 -20.86
C ILE A 126 5.27 -24.62 -21.92
N ASN A 127 5.31 -23.81 -22.97
CA ASN A 127 4.32 -23.89 -24.07
C ASN A 127 4.37 -25.20 -24.83
N ALA A 128 5.55 -25.83 -24.94
CA ALA A 128 5.69 -27.17 -25.51
C ALA A 128 5.26 -28.31 -24.58
N GLY A 129 4.96 -28.00 -23.30
CA GLY A 129 4.63 -28.99 -22.28
C GLY A 129 5.79 -29.88 -21.86
N THR A 130 7.03 -29.46 -22.12
CA THR A 130 8.25 -30.19 -21.75
C THR A 130 8.80 -29.78 -20.38
N LEU A 131 8.35 -28.65 -19.86
CA LEU A 131 8.65 -28.16 -18.53
C LEU A 131 7.36 -27.72 -17.83
N ASP A 132 7.15 -28.22 -16.62
CA ASP A 132 6.03 -27.82 -15.78
C ASP A 132 6.26 -26.40 -15.24
N PHE A 133 5.18 -25.59 -15.13
CA PHE A 133 5.29 -24.19 -14.70
C PHE A 133 5.83 -24.07 -13.27
N ALA A 134 5.33 -24.88 -12.34
CA ALA A 134 5.74 -24.82 -10.95
C ALA A 134 7.21 -25.28 -10.77
N GLU A 135 7.65 -26.28 -11.54
CA GLU A 135 9.05 -26.70 -11.56
C GLU A 135 9.95 -25.62 -12.19
N ALA A 136 9.47 -24.94 -13.24
CA ALA A 136 10.19 -23.82 -13.83
C ALA A 136 10.33 -22.66 -12.83
N ALA A 137 9.28 -22.34 -12.06
CA ALA A 137 9.33 -21.31 -11.02
C ALA A 137 10.41 -21.63 -9.97
N LYS A 138 10.44 -22.86 -9.46
CA LYS A 138 11.46 -23.30 -8.48
C LYS A 138 12.88 -23.21 -9.03
N GLN A 139 13.05 -23.50 -10.30
CA GLN A 139 14.39 -23.59 -10.90
C GLN A 139 14.93 -22.24 -11.37
N TYR A 140 14.08 -21.35 -11.86
CA TYR A 140 14.51 -20.15 -12.59
C TYR A 140 14.05 -18.83 -11.97
N SER A 141 12.99 -18.84 -11.11
CA SER A 141 12.48 -17.60 -10.56
C SER A 141 13.45 -16.94 -9.59
N THR A 142 13.70 -15.66 -9.77
CA THR A 142 14.44 -14.81 -8.83
C THR A 142 13.57 -14.31 -7.69
N ASP A 143 12.24 -14.46 -7.78
CA ASP A 143 11.32 -14.21 -6.67
C ASP A 143 11.33 -15.38 -5.69
N THR A 144 12.21 -15.31 -4.69
CA THR A 144 12.37 -16.36 -3.68
C THR A 144 11.16 -16.53 -2.77
N ALA A 145 10.28 -15.54 -2.70
CA ALA A 145 9.08 -15.59 -1.84
C ALA A 145 8.04 -16.57 -2.41
N SER A 146 7.90 -16.65 -3.73
CA SER A 146 6.92 -17.51 -4.40
C SER A 146 7.54 -18.74 -5.09
N ALA A 147 8.82 -18.70 -5.46
CA ALA A 147 9.50 -19.73 -6.24
C ALA A 147 9.27 -21.15 -5.70
N GLU A 148 9.52 -21.38 -4.41
CA GLU A 148 9.39 -22.68 -3.75
C GLU A 148 7.95 -23.20 -3.74
N ASN A 149 6.96 -22.29 -3.80
CA ASN A 149 5.54 -22.60 -3.92
C ASN A 149 5.05 -22.62 -5.39
N GLY A 150 5.95 -22.91 -6.33
CA GLY A 150 5.60 -22.98 -7.76
C GLY A 150 5.26 -21.64 -8.40
N GLY A 151 5.75 -20.54 -7.82
CA GLY A 151 5.52 -19.18 -8.28
C GLY A 151 4.18 -18.60 -7.88
N ASP A 152 3.38 -19.27 -7.01
CA ASP A 152 2.05 -18.81 -6.60
C ASP A 152 2.14 -17.53 -5.79
N VAL A 153 1.52 -16.48 -6.31
CA VAL A 153 1.40 -15.16 -5.68
C VAL A 153 -0.02 -14.87 -5.17
N GLY A 154 -0.89 -15.87 -5.26
CA GLY A 154 -2.24 -15.80 -4.70
C GLY A 154 -3.23 -15.00 -5.55
N TRP A 155 -4.29 -14.55 -4.89
CA TRP A 155 -5.36 -13.74 -5.48
C TRP A 155 -5.01 -12.26 -5.45
N ASP A 156 -5.34 -11.55 -6.52
CA ASP A 156 -5.35 -10.09 -6.57
C ASP A 156 -6.69 -9.59 -7.10
N ALA A 157 -7.45 -8.95 -6.22
CA ALA A 157 -8.70 -8.27 -6.56
C ALA A 157 -8.58 -6.74 -6.43
N THR A 158 -7.47 -6.24 -5.88
CA THR A 158 -7.29 -4.82 -5.54
C THR A 158 -6.21 -4.15 -6.37
N ASN A 159 -5.71 -4.84 -7.41
CA ASN A 159 -4.66 -4.37 -8.31
C ASN A 159 -3.39 -3.94 -7.53
N THR A 160 -2.93 -4.78 -6.63
CA THR A 160 -1.72 -4.55 -5.83
C THR A 160 -0.45 -4.83 -6.62
N PHE A 161 -0.55 -5.59 -7.72
CA PHE A 161 0.57 -5.85 -8.60
C PHE A 161 0.89 -4.64 -9.49
N VAL A 162 2.10 -4.60 -10.02
CA VAL A 162 2.49 -3.55 -10.98
C VAL A 162 1.63 -3.60 -12.25
N GLU A 163 1.36 -2.45 -12.84
CA GLU A 163 0.43 -2.28 -13.98
C GLU A 163 0.72 -3.24 -15.15
N ALA A 164 1.99 -3.46 -15.47
CA ALA A 164 2.36 -4.38 -16.56
C ALA A 164 1.93 -5.82 -16.25
N TYR A 165 2.08 -6.25 -15.00
CA TYR A 165 1.67 -7.57 -14.53
C TYR A 165 0.14 -7.72 -14.58
N THR A 166 -0.58 -6.77 -13.97
CA THR A 166 -2.05 -6.77 -13.91
C THR A 166 -2.65 -6.77 -15.33
N THR A 167 -2.15 -5.90 -16.21
CA THR A 167 -2.61 -5.82 -17.61
C THR A 167 -2.43 -7.15 -18.34
N ALA A 168 -1.30 -7.82 -18.14
CA ALA A 168 -1.05 -9.12 -18.76
C ALA A 168 -1.97 -10.21 -18.17
N LEU A 169 -2.14 -10.22 -16.85
CA LEU A 169 -2.99 -11.19 -16.14
C LEU A 169 -4.47 -11.06 -16.56
N ASP A 170 -4.96 -9.82 -16.72
CA ASP A 170 -6.34 -9.55 -17.14
C ASP A 170 -6.68 -10.19 -18.49
N GLY A 171 -5.70 -10.26 -19.39
CA GLY A 171 -5.84 -10.91 -20.70
C GLY A 171 -5.83 -12.43 -20.67
N LEU A 172 -5.55 -13.07 -19.53
CA LEU A 172 -5.43 -14.53 -19.41
C LEU A 172 -6.71 -15.14 -18.84
N SER A 173 -7.13 -16.26 -19.38
CA SER A 173 -8.11 -17.13 -18.75
C SER A 173 -7.39 -18.22 -17.92
N LYS A 174 -8.14 -18.86 -17.02
CA LYS A 174 -7.63 -19.96 -16.18
C LYS A 174 -6.84 -21.00 -16.99
N GLY A 175 -5.62 -21.26 -16.55
CA GLY A 175 -4.69 -22.21 -17.17
C GLY A 175 -3.86 -21.61 -18.33
N GLN A 176 -4.08 -20.37 -18.71
CA GLN A 176 -3.28 -19.71 -19.74
C GLN A 176 -2.01 -19.10 -19.17
N VAL A 177 -0.96 -19.11 -20.00
CA VAL A 177 0.35 -18.52 -19.72
C VAL A 177 0.55 -17.30 -20.62
N SER A 178 1.13 -16.23 -20.07
CA SER A 178 1.46 -15.00 -20.80
C SER A 178 2.64 -15.21 -21.76
N GLY A 179 2.89 -14.20 -22.61
CA GLY A 179 4.22 -13.96 -23.16
C GLY A 179 5.18 -13.43 -22.08
N LEU A 180 6.35 -12.95 -22.52
CA LEU A 180 7.26 -12.21 -21.63
C LEU A 180 6.66 -10.85 -21.28
N VAL A 181 6.59 -10.52 -20.00
CA VAL A 181 6.05 -9.27 -19.45
C VAL A 181 7.14 -8.53 -18.71
N THR A 182 7.52 -7.36 -19.20
CA THR A 182 8.58 -6.54 -18.58
C THR A 182 7.99 -5.57 -17.58
N SER A 183 8.59 -5.49 -16.39
CA SER A 183 8.29 -4.51 -15.34
C SER A 183 9.58 -3.95 -14.75
N ASP A 184 9.45 -3.06 -13.77
CA ASP A 184 10.60 -2.53 -13.02
C ASP A 184 11.33 -3.60 -12.18
N TYR A 185 10.67 -4.75 -11.92
CA TYR A 185 11.26 -5.89 -11.20
C TYR A 185 12.02 -6.86 -12.10
N GLY A 186 11.82 -6.79 -13.42
CA GLY A 186 12.42 -7.71 -14.37
C GLY A 186 11.43 -8.22 -15.41
N ILE A 187 11.66 -9.46 -15.88
CA ILE A 187 10.83 -10.13 -16.88
C ILE A 187 10.02 -11.23 -16.20
N HIS A 188 8.70 -11.19 -16.37
CA HIS A 188 7.78 -12.17 -15.82
C HIS A 188 7.23 -13.09 -16.92
N ILE A 189 7.05 -14.36 -16.58
CA ILE A 189 6.12 -15.29 -17.23
C ILE A 189 4.99 -15.51 -16.23
N ILE A 190 3.74 -15.23 -16.62
CA ILE A 190 2.58 -15.24 -15.71
C ILE A 190 1.62 -16.35 -16.15
N MET A 191 1.10 -17.12 -15.20
CA MET A 191 0.03 -18.08 -15.43
C MET A 191 -1.20 -17.72 -14.60
N CYS A 192 -2.37 -17.57 -15.24
CA CYS A 192 -3.63 -17.48 -14.51
C CYS A 192 -4.01 -18.87 -13.99
N THR A 193 -3.99 -19.04 -12.67
CA THR A 193 -4.27 -20.35 -12.04
C THR A 193 -5.73 -20.53 -11.67
N ASP A 194 -6.44 -19.42 -11.36
CA ASP A 194 -7.89 -19.44 -11.12
C ASP A 194 -8.52 -18.07 -11.41
N GLU A 195 -9.87 -18.09 -11.59
CA GLU A 195 -10.70 -16.90 -11.80
C GLU A 195 -11.88 -16.96 -10.84
N PHE A 196 -12.20 -15.84 -10.20
CA PHE A 196 -13.33 -15.70 -9.30
C PHE A 196 -14.46 -14.95 -9.99
N SER A 197 -15.70 -15.34 -9.69
CA SER A 197 -16.88 -14.61 -10.18
C SER A 197 -17.94 -14.53 -9.09
N CYS A 198 -18.53 -13.35 -8.94
CA CYS A 198 -19.62 -13.09 -8.01
C CYS A 198 -20.52 -11.97 -8.56
N ASP A 199 -21.77 -11.92 -8.08
CA ASP A 199 -22.79 -10.97 -8.53
C ASP A 199 -23.40 -10.10 -7.41
N GLY A 200 -22.82 -10.17 -6.21
CA GLY A 200 -23.30 -9.42 -5.05
C GLY A 200 -24.55 -9.99 -4.38
N THR A 201 -24.96 -11.21 -4.71
CA THR A 201 -26.16 -11.86 -4.16
C THR A 201 -25.86 -13.10 -3.30
N ALA A 202 -24.59 -13.26 -2.90
CA ALA A 202 -24.17 -14.40 -2.09
C ALA A 202 -24.94 -14.48 -0.77
N THR A 203 -25.39 -15.67 -0.40
CA THR A 203 -26.07 -15.98 0.86
C THR A 203 -25.26 -16.93 1.75
N SER A 204 -24.19 -17.52 1.21
CA SER A 204 -23.25 -18.39 1.92
C SER A 204 -21.87 -18.27 1.28
N LEU A 205 -20.84 -18.44 2.07
CA LEU A 205 -19.44 -18.48 1.61
C LEU A 205 -19.04 -19.84 1.03
N ASP A 206 -19.78 -20.89 1.34
CA ASP A 206 -19.49 -22.29 0.94
C ASP A 206 -19.47 -22.52 -0.59
N ALA A 207 -20.09 -21.61 -1.35
CA ALA A 207 -20.14 -21.71 -2.81
C ALA A 207 -18.85 -21.26 -3.51
N TYR A 208 -17.93 -20.65 -2.77
CA TYR A 208 -16.73 -20.01 -3.29
C TYR A 208 -15.44 -20.76 -2.89
N PRO A 209 -14.35 -20.62 -3.64
CA PRO A 209 -13.06 -21.20 -3.27
C PRO A 209 -12.61 -20.74 -1.88
N SER A 210 -12.21 -21.69 -1.01
CA SER A 210 -11.81 -21.38 0.36
C SER A 210 -10.65 -20.39 0.41
N GLU A 211 -9.67 -20.52 -0.49
CA GLU A 211 -8.52 -19.64 -0.57
C GLU A 211 -8.91 -18.19 -0.92
N PHE A 212 -9.98 -18.02 -1.72
CA PHE A 212 -10.49 -16.66 -2.00
C PHE A 212 -11.24 -16.08 -0.80
N ILE A 213 -12.00 -16.90 -0.10
CA ILE A 213 -12.68 -16.49 1.15
C ILE A 213 -11.65 -16.15 2.22
N ASP A 214 -10.56 -16.91 2.34
CA ASP A 214 -9.46 -16.60 3.24
C ASP A 214 -8.80 -15.25 2.88
N TYR A 215 -8.64 -14.97 1.59
CA TYR A 215 -8.14 -13.68 1.10
C TYR A 215 -9.05 -12.52 1.54
N ILE A 216 -10.37 -12.61 1.33
CA ILE A 216 -11.33 -11.58 1.78
C ILE A 216 -11.36 -11.49 3.31
N SER A 217 -11.32 -12.62 4.00
CA SER A 217 -11.29 -12.68 5.47
C SER A 217 -10.07 -11.93 6.03
N ASN A 218 -8.92 -12.04 5.40
CA ASN A 218 -7.73 -11.29 5.79
C ASN A 218 -7.91 -9.78 5.57
N ILE A 219 -8.59 -9.35 4.51
CA ILE A 219 -8.93 -7.93 4.31
C ILE A 219 -9.84 -7.43 5.43
N VAL A 220 -10.91 -8.17 5.75
CA VAL A 220 -11.84 -7.84 6.85
C VAL A 220 -11.11 -7.81 8.19
N LYS A 221 -10.26 -8.80 8.47
CA LYS A 221 -9.43 -8.85 9.67
C LYS A 221 -8.55 -7.61 9.79
N SER A 222 -7.85 -7.22 8.74
CA SER A 222 -7.01 -6.02 8.74
C SER A 222 -7.81 -4.74 8.98
N GLN A 223 -9.02 -4.64 8.42
CA GLN A 223 -9.91 -3.50 8.69
C GLN A 223 -10.38 -3.47 10.14
N ASN A 224 -10.76 -4.63 10.70
CA ASN A 224 -11.15 -4.74 12.10
C ASN A 224 -9.99 -4.38 13.04
N GLN A 225 -8.77 -4.81 12.73
CA GLN A 225 -7.56 -4.42 13.47
C GLN A 225 -7.34 -2.91 13.44
N SER A 226 -7.38 -2.31 12.26
CA SER A 226 -7.21 -0.87 12.10
C SER A 226 -8.29 -0.08 12.84
N THR A 227 -9.54 -0.52 12.77
CA THR A 227 -10.66 0.11 13.48
C THR A 227 -10.46 0.03 15.00
N ALA A 228 -10.19 -1.17 15.52
CA ALA A 228 -9.96 -1.38 16.95
C ALA A 228 -8.76 -0.56 17.48
N TYR A 229 -7.69 -0.48 16.69
CA TYR A 229 -6.53 0.33 17.04
C TYR A 229 -6.86 1.83 17.06
N ASN A 230 -7.55 2.34 16.06
CA ASN A 230 -7.92 3.75 15.97
C ASN A 230 -8.88 4.16 17.10
N ASP A 231 -9.85 3.33 17.42
CA ASP A 231 -10.79 3.57 18.52
C ASP A 231 -10.06 3.57 19.87
N TRP A 232 -9.16 2.61 20.06
CA TRP A 232 -8.33 2.56 21.26
C TRP A 232 -7.41 3.78 21.37
N PHE A 233 -6.69 4.14 20.27
CA PHE A 233 -5.76 5.26 20.30
C PHE A 233 -6.48 6.60 20.52
N THR A 234 -7.65 6.77 19.91
CA THR A 234 -8.52 7.94 20.15
C THR A 234 -8.87 8.03 21.64
N SER A 235 -9.33 6.95 22.23
CA SER A 235 -9.66 6.90 23.67
C SER A 235 -8.44 7.11 24.56
N TYR A 236 -7.28 6.60 24.17
CA TYR A 236 -6.01 6.78 24.89
C TYR A 236 -5.58 8.25 24.85
N LYS A 237 -5.65 8.90 23.69
CA LYS A 237 -5.34 10.32 23.49
C LYS A 237 -6.28 11.23 24.29
N GLU A 238 -7.58 10.92 24.36
CA GLU A 238 -8.57 11.68 25.14
C GLU A 238 -8.31 11.62 26.66
N GLN A 239 -7.70 10.54 27.15
CA GLN A 239 -7.38 10.36 28.56
C GLN A 239 -6.00 10.92 28.95
N ALA A 240 -5.17 11.25 27.98
CA ALA A 240 -3.83 11.76 28.20
C ALA A 240 -3.87 13.22 28.70
N ASP A 241 -3.02 13.55 29.67
CA ASP A 241 -2.76 14.95 30.08
C ASP A 241 -1.69 15.56 29.17
N ILE A 242 -2.15 16.19 28.09
CA ILE A 242 -1.27 16.78 27.08
C ILE A 242 -0.97 18.24 27.42
N GLN A 243 0.28 18.54 27.75
CA GLN A 243 0.75 19.89 28.04
C GLN A 243 1.66 20.37 26.90
N ILE A 244 1.18 21.36 26.17
CA ILE A 244 1.97 22.01 25.11
C ILE A 244 2.58 23.27 25.72
N ASN A 245 3.91 23.28 25.87
CA ASN A 245 4.61 24.44 26.36
C ASN A 245 4.73 25.50 25.26
N ASP A 246 4.83 26.77 25.68
CA ASP A 246 5.14 27.85 24.76
C ASP A 246 6.50 27.61 24.08
N MET A 247 6.63 28.03 22.84
CA MET A 247 7.90 27.97 22.12
C MET A 247 8.95 28.82 22.87
N PRO A 248 10.16 28.31 23.10
CA PRO A 248 11.22 29.12 23.68
C PRO A 248 11.49 30.38 22.85
N GLU A 249 11.67 31.53 23.53
CA GLU A 249 11.84 32.81 22.85
C GLU A 249 13.16 32.92 22.03
N ASP A 250 14.14 32.06 22.33
CA ASP A 250 15.49 32.09 21.74
C ASP A 250 15.76 31.02 20.67
N VAL A 251 14.74 30.45 20.05
CA VAL A 251 14.96 29.47 18.95
C VAL A 251 15.27 30.20 17.64
N PRO A 252 16.33 29.77 16.92
CA PRO A 252 16.77 30.43 15.67
C PRO A 252 15.75 30.35 14.53
N TYR A 253 14.62 29.67 14.74
CA TYR A 253 13.50 29.51 13.77
C TYR A 253 12.24 30.26 14.17
N ASN A 254 12.34 31.22 15.11
CA ASN A 254 11.23 32.13 15.40
C ASN A 254 11.10 33.12 14.23
N LEU A 255 10.57 32.60 13.11
CA LEU A 255 10.23 33.42 11.94
C LEU A 255 9.03 34.26 12.31
N ASP A 256 9.20 35.59 12.23
CA ASP A 256 8.06 36.50 12.27
C ASP A 256 7.15 36.22 11.04
N MET A 257 6.14 35.40 11.26
CA MET A 257 5.22 34.98 10.19
C MET A 257 4.34 36.12 9.71
N THR A 258 4.29 37.27 10.42
CA THR A 258 3.50 38.43 10.01
C THR A 258 4.00 39.03 8.69
N GLN A 259 5.26 38.83 8.33
CA GLN A 259 5.83 39.24 7.04
C GLN A 259 5.44 38.31 5.87
N TYR A 260 4.82 37.17 6.15
CA TYR A 260 4.33 36.20 5.16
C TYR A 260 2.80 36.09 5.12
N GLU A 261 2.10 36.83 5.97
CA GLU A 261 0.66 37.01 5.79
C GLU A 261 0.44 37.82 4.52
N SER A 262 -0.04 37.13 3.48
CA SER A 262 -0.36 37.74 2.20
C SER A 262 -1.35 38.86 2.44
N THR A 263 -1.01 40.05 1.99
CA THR A 263 -1.91 41.20 1.86
C THR A 263 -2.93 40.90 0.73
N ASP A 264 -3.75 39.90 0.92
CA ASP A 264 -4.95 39.70 0.10
C ASP A 264 -6.11 40.52 0.62
N GLU A 265 -5.84 41.80 0.95
CA GLU A 265 -6.84 42.85 1.00
C GLU A 265 -6.76 43.70 -0.26
N ASN A 266 -7.14 43.14 -1.42
CA ASN A 266 -7.62 44.01 -2.50
C ASN A 266 -8.34 43.24 -3.61
N SER A 267 -9.56 42.83 -3.34
CA SER A 267 -10.55 42.62 -4.41
C SER A 267 -11.99 42.68 -3.86
N ASP A 268 -12.28 43.80 -3.24
CA ASP A 268 -13.70 44.20 -3.15
C ASP A 268 -13.80 45.72 -3.23
N SER A 269 -13.88 46.24 -4.42
CA SER A 269 -14.57 47.51 -4.64
C SER A 269 -14.97 47.70 -6.09
N SER A 270 -16.28 47.79 -6.25
CA SER A 270 -16.98 48.59 -7.23
C SER A 270 -17.01 48.02 -8.65
N SER A 271 -18.06 48.05 -9.30
CA SER A 271 -19.20 48.94 -9.25
C SER A 271 -20.38 48.40 -10.05
N ASP A 272 -21.48 48.43 -9.36
CA ASP A 272 -22.78 48.52 -9.97
C ASP A 272 -22.84 49.75 -10.90
N THR A 273 -23.14 49.55 -12.17
CA THR A 273 -23.80 50.56 -13.00
C THR A 273 -24.65 49.88 -14.07
N SER A 274 -25.90 49.82 -13.75
CA SER A 274 -27.01 49.76 -14.67
C SER A 274 -26.84 50.74 -15.84
N THR A 275 -27.11 50.32 -17.06
CA THR A 275 -27.95 51.13 -17.97
C THR A 275 -28.54 50.25 -19.07
N GLU A 276 -29.82 50.39 -19.19
CA GLU A 276 -30.74 49.97 -20.25
C GLU A 276 -30.30 50.36 -21.66
N GLY A 277 -30.84 49.67 -22.62
CA GLY A 277 -31.03 50.19 -23.98
C GLY A 277 -30.96 49.14 -25.06
N ALA A 278 -32.02 48.45 -25.31
CA ALA A 278 -32.93 48.55 -26.46
C ALA A 278 -32.39 48.18 -27.86
N THR A 279 -33.10 47.23 -28.43
CA THR A 279 -33.58 47.10 -29.82
C THR A 279 -32.60 46.84 -30.94
N GLU A 280 -32.94 45.83 -31.63
CA GLU A 280 -33.52 45.58 -32.95
C GLU A 280 -32.57 44.97 -33.98
N GLU A 281 -33.09 43.88 -34.51
CA GLU A 281 -33.24 43.46 -35.92
C GLU A 281 -32.03 43.31 -36.85
N GLY A 282 -32.08 42.20 -37.53
CA GLY A 282 -31.69 42.20 -38.95
C GLY A 282 -30.98 40.94 -39.42
N THR A 283 -31.76 39.95 -39.78
CA THR A 283 -31.82 39.18 -41.07
C THR A 283 -30.54 38.92 -41.89
N THR A 284 -30.45 37.64 -42.28
CA THR A 284 -30.01 37.12 -43.62
C THR A 284 -28.53 37.23 -43.99
N ASP A 285 -27.85 36.16 -44.22
CA ASP A 285 -27.84 35.18 -45.32
C ASP A 285 -27.17 33.88 -44.88
#